data_86b496fc1c860b4e96355dc301c28092
#
_entry.id   86b496fc1c860b4e96355dc301c28092
#
_cell.length_a   1.000
_cell.length_b   1.000
_cell.length_c   1.000
_cell.angle_alpha   90.00
_cell.angle_beta   90.00
_cell.angle_gamma   90.00
#
_symmetry.space_group_name_H-M   'P 1'
#
loop_
_entity.id
_entity.type
_entity.pdbx_description
1 polymer ?
#
loop_
_entity_poly.entity_id
_entity_poly.type
_entity_poly.pdbx_seq_one_letter_code
_entity_poly.pdbx_strand_id
1 'polypeptide(L)'
;MPNILCMAGAGSGKTHKIITEAIAEIKRGGKVLVVTYTTSNQQELRHRFLVEFGQHSSRFVVKGLFSFYLEDLVRPYQQAFFEQRIDGIFFNESNPHLKPKTKFTLPGRKEQFDDKSFNPNHFLTLCHTKAHTGFLAKLATRLMKATKNAAASRLGEIYSQVYFDEVQDLVGWDYEVLKGLNKTMKSPITCVGDFRQTVYETTFGHKAPQTSDEKIAAFKAMGFTEEALVLNWRSLQSICDIADEVHRGAYQATKSAVVDIPPAFIHHHGAFIVKQSDVRDYIAAYDPMVLRWNVASGKQYIPAHARCYNFGASKGLGFDRALVVPTDSQMHFVLDGNTPFPVKAETAQNKLYVAITRARYSLAFVVPDNKAVGLRFPLWRKAVAGA
;
A
#
# COMPACT_ATOMS: atom_id res chain seq x y z
N MET A 1 16.74 -19.76 -7.06
CA MET A 1 16.52 -18.43 -7.67
C MET A 1 16.80 -17.37 -6.60
N PRO A 2 17.28 -16.17 -6.95
CA PRO A 2 17.44 -15.10 -5.96
C PRO A 2 16.10 -14.62 -5.44
N ASN A 3 16.10 -14.03 -4.26
CA ASN A 3 14.93 -13.30 -3.75
C ASN A 3 14.84 -11.93 -4.44
N ILE A 4 13.64 -11.52 -4.81
CA ILE A 4 13.40 -10.34 -5.67
C ILE A 4 12.59 -9.29 -4.90
N LEU A 5 13.05 -8.04 -4.95
CA LEU A 5 12.27 -6.86 -4.64
C LEU A 5 11.81 -6.19 -5.95
N CYS A 6 10.55 -6.35 -6.27
CA CYS A 6 9.94 -5.72 -7.43
C CYS A 6 9.36 -4.35 -7.06
N MET A 7 10.08 -3.30 -7.40
CA MET A 7 9.62 -1.91 -7.25
C MET A 7 8.72 -1.55 -8.42
N ALA A 8 7.46 -1.33 -8.16
CA ALA A 8 6.43 -1.27 -9.17
C ALA A 8 5.52 -0.06 -8.97
N GLY A 9 5.54 0.88 -9.89
CA GLY A 9 4.69 2.06 -9.85
C GLY A 9 3.18 1.76 -9.84
N ALA A 10 2.39 2.79 -9.58
CA ALA A 10 0.94 2.68 -9.71
C ALA A 10 0.56 2.31 -11.16
N GLY A 11 -0.36 1.35 -11.32
CA GLY A 11 -0.79 0.92 -12.66
C GLY A 11 0.23 0.07 -13.44
N SER A 12 1.35 -0.34 -12.84
CA SER A 12 2.42 -1.09 -13.52
C SER A 12 2.15 -2.58 -13.72
N GLY A 13 0.97 -3.08 -13.33
CA GLY A 13 0.64 -4.49 -13.52
C GLY A 13 1.19 -5.44 -12.46
N LYS A 14 1.44 -4.97 -11.22
CA LYS A 14 1.88 -5.80 -10.08
C LYS A 14 1.12 -7.11 -9.96
N THR A 15 -0.20 -7.02 -9.86
CA THR A 15 -1.09 -8.19 -9.73
C THR A 15 -0.97 -9.12 -10.94
N HIS A 16 -0.88 -8.57 -12.14
CA HIS A 16 -0.70 -9.37 -13.37
C HIS A 16 0.62 -10.15 -13.36
N LYS A 17 1.74 -9.51 -12.98
CA LYS A 17 3.03 -10.19 -12.80
C LYS A 17 2.92 -11.37 -11.82
N ILE A 18 2.38 -11.14 -10.63
CA ILE A 18 2.20 -12.20 -9.61
C ILE A 18 1.37 -13.36 -10.19
N ILE A 19 0.24 -13.08 -10.85
CA ILE A 19 -0.64 -14.10 -11.40
C ILE A 19 0.02 -14.89 -12.54
N THR A 20 0.68 -14.20 -13.48
CA THR A 20 1.36 -14.84 -14.62
C THR A 20 2.48 -15.78 -14.14
N GLU A 21 3.31 -15.31 -13.20
CA GLU A 21 4.40 -16.12 -12.63
C GLU A 21 3.86 -17.29 -11.79
N ALA A 22 2.79 -17.06 -11.00
CA ALA A 22 2.14 -18.10 -10.21
C ALA A 22 1.54 -19.20 -11.11
N ILE A 23 0.88 -18.83 -12.20
CA ILE A 23 0.34 -19.79 -13.18
C ILE A 23 1.47 -20.61 -13.80
N ALA A 24 2.57 -19.96 -14.19
CA ALA A 24 3.72 -20.65 -14.75
C ALA A 24 4.32 -21.67 -13.77
N GLU A 25 4.43 -21.29 -12.47
CA GLU A 25 4.94 -22.17 -11.42
C GLU A 25 4.00 -23.37 -11.16
N ILE A 26 2.69 -23.13 -11.12
CA ILE A 26 1.69 -24.19 -10.93
C ILE A 26 1.68 -25.17 -12.10
N LYS A 27 1.84 -24.69 -13.34
CA LYS A 27 1.97 -25.56 -14.51
C LYS A 27 3.22 -26.47 -14.45
N ARG A 28 4.28 -26.05 -13.77
CA ARG A 28 5.47 -26.87 -13.47
C ARG A 28 5.28 -27.85 -12.32
N GLY A 29 4.11 -27.86 -11.69
CA GLY A 29 3.79 -28.71 -10.55
C GLY A 29 4.05 -28.07 -9.19
N GLY A 30 4.50 -26.81 -9.14
CA GLY A 30 4.75 -26.08 -7.91
C GLY A 30 3.49 -25.68 -7.16
N LYS A 31 3.66 -25.20 -5.93
CA LYS A 31 2.61 -24.60 -5.09
C LYS A 31 3.03 -23.21 -4.67
N VAL A 32 2.14 -22.26 -4.85
CA VAL A 32 2.42 -20.81 -4.67
C VAL A 32 1.63 -20.25 -3.50
N LEU A 33 2.30 -19.45 -2.67
CA LEU A 33 1.67 -18.63 -1.63
C LEU A 33 1.79 -17.16 -2.01
N VAL A 34 0.67 -16.42 -1.95
CA VAL A 34 0.63 -14.96 -2.06
C VAL A 34 0.11 -14.40 -0.75
N VAL A 35 0.90 -13.55 -0.11
CA VAL A 35 0.54 -12.83 1.11
C VAL A 35 0.29 -11.36 0.75
N THR A 36 -0.88 -10.83 1.09
CA THR A 36 -1.23 -9.43 0.85
C THR A 36 -1.95 -8.83 2.06
N TYR A 37 -2.01 -7.48 2.14
CA TYR A 37 -2.51 -6.82 3.34
C TYR A 37 -4.03 -6.74 3.39
N THR A 38 -4.72 -6.37 2.30
CA THR A 38 -6.15 -6.08 2.30
C THR A 38 -7.02 -7.24 1.80
N THR A 39 -8.25 -7.32 2.30
CA THR A 39 -9.25 -8.29 1.81
C THR A 39 -9.57 -8.07 0.34
N SER A 40 -9.64 -6.81 -0.11
CA SER A 40 -9.89 -6.48 -1.52
C SER A 40 -8.80 -7.01 -2.43
N ASN A 41 -7.52 -6.87 -2.05
CA ASN A 41 -6.41 -7.42 -2.83
C ASN A 41 -6.44 -8.95 -2.86
N GLN A 42 -6.83 -9.60 -1.75
CA GLN A 42 -6.99 -11.06 -1.74
C GLN A 42 -8.08 -11.51 -2.71
N GLN A 43 -9.21 -10.79 -2.75
CA GLN A 43 -10.32 -11.10 -3.67
C GLN A 43 -9.91 -10.87 -5.12
N GLU A 44 -9.23 -9.76 -5.42
CA GLU A 44 -8.71 -9.46 -6.76
C GLU A 44 -7.73 -10.51 -7.25
N LEU A 45 -6.77 -10.92 -6.43
CA LEU A 45 -5.79 -11.97 -6.76
C LEU A 45 -6.49 -13.30 -7.08
N ARG A 46 -7.46 -13.73 -6.26
CA ARG A 46 -8.22 -14.97 -6.49
C ARG A 46 -9.07 -14.88 -7.77
N HIS A 47 -9.73 -13.75 -7.99
CA HIS A 47 -10.54 -13.53 -9.17
C HIS A 47 -9.70 -13.55 -10.44
N ARG A 48 -8.60 -12.80 -10.50
CA ARG A 48 -7.71 -12.78 -11.66
C ARG A 48 -7.08 -14.13 -11.93
N PHE A 49 -6.65 -14.84 -10.88
CA PHE A 49 -6.13 -16.19 -11.08
C PHE A 49 -7.19 -17.11 -11.70
N LEU A 50 -8.43 -17.06 -11.23
CA LEU A 50 -9.52 -17.85 -11.77
C LEU A 50 -9.80 -17.51 -13.26
N VAL A 51 -9.80 -16.23 -13.59
CA VAL A 51 -10.02 -15.75 -14.98
C VAL A 51 -8.88 -16.19 -15.90
N GLU A 52 -7.61 -16.02 -15.48
CA GLU A 52 -6.45 -16.29 -16.34
C GLU A 52 -6.06 -17.78 -16.39
N PHE A 53 -6.26 -18.52 -15.31
CA PHE A 53 -5.98 -19.96 -15.25
C PHE A 53 -7.16 -20.84 -15.68
N GLY A 54 -8.38 -20.28 -15.67
CA GLY A 54 -9.62 -20.95 -16.11
C GLY A 54 -10.28 -21.85 -15.06
N GLN A 55 -9.64 -22.12 -13.93
CA GLN A 55 -10.18 -22.97 -12.86
C GLN A 55 -9.56 -22.67 -11.50
N HIS A 56 -10.21 -23.14 -10.44
CA HIS A 56 -9.62 -23.10 -9.09
C HIS A 56 -8.47 -24.11 -8.96
N SER A 57 -7.46 -23.75 -8.17
CA SER A 57 -6.36 -24.65 -7.87
C SER A 57 -5.98 -24.57 -6.38
N SER A 58 -5.91 -25.71 -5.71
CA SER A 58 -5.38 -25.81 -4.33
C SER A 58 -3.87 -25.49 -4.24
N ARG A 59 -3.21 -25.37 -5.39
CA ARG A 59 -1.79 -24.97 -5.49
C ARG A 59 -1.61 -23.45 -5.49
N PHE A 60 -2.68 -22.65 -5.67
CA PHE A 60 -2.66 -21.20 -5.55
C PHE A 60 -3.30 -20.78 -4.24
N VAL A 61 -2.48 -20.37 -3.27
CA VAL A 61 -2.92 -20.00 -1.93
C VAL A 61 -2.75 -18.50 -1.74
N VAL A 62 -3.83 -17.80 -1.39
CA VAL A 62 -3.81 -16.36 -1.07
C VAL A 62 -4.21 -16.18 0.38
N LYS A 63 -3.36 -15.51 1.17
CA LYS A 63 -3.59 -15.20 2.59
C LYS A 63 -3.47 -13.70 2.87
N GLY A 64 -4.26 -13.23 3.81
CA GLY A 64 -4.04 -11.93 4.43
C GLY A 64 -2.81 -11.97 5.35
N LEU A 65 -2.09 -10.86 5.48
CA LEU A 65 -0.85 -10.76 6.26
C LEU A 65 -1.01 -11.30 7.69
N PHE A 66 -2.05 -10.86 8.40
CA PHE A 66 -2.28 -11.30 9.78
C PHE A 66 -2.72 -12.76 9.87
N SER A 67 -3.49 -13.26 8.89
CA SER A 67 -3.83 -14.69 8.82
C SER A 67 -2.59 -15.53 8.57
N PHE A 68 -1.70 -15.09 7.68
CA PHE A 68 -0.42 -15.75 7.45
C PHE A 68 0.42 -15.80 8.74
N TYR A 69 0.54 -14.68 9.46
CA TYR A 69 1.28 -14.69 10.74
C TYR A 69 0.67 -15.64 11.75
N LEU A 70 -0.65 -15.59 11.94
CA LEU A 70 -1.31 -16.43 12.94
C LEU A 70 -1.26 -17.91 12.58
N GLU A 71 -1.66 -18.26 11.35
CA GLU A 71 -1.87 -19.64 10.93
C GLU A 71 -0.57 -20.38 10.61
N ASP A 72 0.40 -19.67 10.04
CA ASP A 72 1.62 -20.32 9.54
C ASP A 72 2.83 -20.12 10.46
N LEU A 73 2.90 -19.02 11.21
CA LEU A 73 4.07 -18.70 12.03
C LEU A 73 3.81 -18.82 13.53
N VAL A 74 2.59 -18.57 13.99
CA VAL A 74 2.26 -18.54 15.42
C VAL A 74 1.60 -19.84 15.88
N ARG A 75 0.43 -20.19 15.39
CA ARG A 75 -0.36 -21.34 15.86
C ARG A 75 0.40 -22.67 15.88
N PRO A 76 1.16 -23.04 14.85
CA PRO A 76 1.86 -24.32 14.86
C PRO A 76 2.96 -24.41 15.92
N TYR A 77 3.40 -23.29 16.47
CA TYR A 77 4.54 -23.20 17.39
C TYR A 77 4.19 -22.50 18.72
N GLN A 78 2.94 -22.10 18.93
CA GLN A 78 2.53 -21.28 20.08
C GLN A 78 2.81 -21.93 21.43
N GLN A 79 2.81 -23.27 21.50
CA GLN A 79 3.10 -24.01 22.74
C GLN A 79 4.50 -23.75 23.30
N ALA A 80 5.43 -23.22 22.49
CA ALA A 80 6.73 -22.76 23.01
C ALA A 80 6.59 -21.59 24.01
N PHE A 81 5.46 -20.85 24.01
CA PHE A 81 5.23 -19.70 24.88
C PHE A 81 3.91 -19.78 25.65
N PHE A 82 2.86 -20.31 25.03
CA PHE A 82 1.49 -20.29 25.56
C PHE A 82 0.82 -21.66 25.38
N GLU A 83 0.29 -22.22 26.46
CA GLU A 83 -0.42 -23.49 26.45
C GLU A 83 -1.80 -23.34 25.79
N GLN A 84 -2.48 -22.24 26.12
CA GLN A 84 -3.81 -21.98 25.58
C GLN A 84 -3.76 -21.65 24.08
N ARG A 85 -4.67 -22.28 23.31
CA ARG A 85 -4.78 -22.05 21.87
C ARG A 85 -5.20 -20.62 21.55
N ILE A 86 -4.51 -20.02 20.59
CA ILE A 86 -4.86 -18.73 20.01
C ILE A 86 -5.83 -18.96 18.85
N ASP A 87 -7.11 -18.67 19.04
CA ASP A 87 -8.17 -19.01 18.09
C ASP A 87 -8.33 -17.95 16.98
N GLY A 88 -7.97 -16.71 17.25
CA GLY A 88 -8.24 -15.62 16.32
C GLY A 88 -7.32 -14.42 16.43
N ILE A 89 -7.73 -13.39 15.73
CA ILE A 89 -7.07 -12.10 15.66
C ILE A 89 -8.00 -11.04 16.25
N PHE A 90 -7.45 -10.10 16.99
CA PHE A 90 -8.14 -8.90 17.45
C PHE A 90 -7.54 -7.67 16.76
N PHE A 91 -8.36 -7.00 15.95
CA PHE A 91 -7.96 -5.78 15.27
C PHE A 91 -7.94 -4.60 16.23
N ASN A 92 -6.78 -4.00 16.41
CA ASN A 92 -6.58 -2.88 17.30
C ASN A 92 -6.69 -1.55 16.54
N GLU A 93 -7.58 -0.67 16.97
CA GLU A 93 -7.64 0.71 16.48
C GLU A 93 -6.58 1.61 17.14
N SER A 94 -6.12 1.22 18.33
CA SER A 94 -5.10 1.93 19.10
C SER A 94 -4.21 0.94 19.85
N ASN A 95 -3.07 1.42 20.35
CA ASN A 95 -2.13 0.57 21.08
C ASN A 95 -2.78 -0.01 22.36
N PRO A 96 -2.96 -1.33 22.46
CA PRO A 96 -3.61 -1.99 23.61
C PRO A 96 -2.81 -1.93 24.91
N HIS A 97 -1.55 -1.49 24.85
CA HIS A 97 -0.71 -1.30 26.02
C HIS A 97 -0.87 0.08 26.67
N LEU A 98 -1.57 1.01 26.01
CA LEU A 98 -1.79 2.34 26.53
C LEU A 98 -3.19 2.47 27.13
N LYS A 99 -3.31 3.25 28.18
CA LYS A 99 -4.61 3.70 28.70
C LYS A 99 -5.28 4.56 27.62
N PRO A 100 -6.57 4.32 27.29
CA PRO A 100 -7.27 5.04 26.23
C PRO A 100 -7.11 6.55 26.33
N LYS A 101 -6.83 7.18 25.18
CA LYS A 101 -6.62 8.63 25.02
C LYS A 101 -5.47 9.22 25.85
N THR A 102 -4.53 8.39 26.31
CA THR A 102 -3.34 8.83 27.06
C THR A 102 -2.07 8.18 26.51
N LYS A 103 -0.90 8.65 27.01
CA LYS A 103 0.40 8.03 26.72
C LYS A 103 0.88 7.10 27.85
N PHE A 104 0.06 6.88 28.88
CA PHE A 104 0.42 6.04 30.01
C PHE A 104 0.26 4.55 29.67
N THR A 105 1.31 3.79 29.94
CA THR A 105 1.30 2.33 29.74
C THR A 105 0.49 1.66 30.86
N LEU A 106 -0.34 0.70 30.48
CA LEU A 106 -1.09 -0.13 31.42
C LEU A 106 -0.14 -1.05 32.20
N PRO A 107 -0.34 -1.26 33.49
CA PRO A 107 0.43 -2.25 34.27
C PRO A 107 0.27 -3.65 33.69
N GLY A 108 1.28 -4.51 33.93
CA GLY A 108 1.22 -5.93 33.50
C GLY A 108 1.33 -6.15 32.00
N ARG A 109 1.77 -5.14 31.21
CA ARG A 109 1.92 -5.22 29.75
C ARG A 109 3.37 -5.33 29.28
N LYS A 110 4.34 -5.60 30.17
CA LYS A 110 5.71 -5.91 29.77
C LYS A 110 5.73 -7.18 28.89
N GLU A 111 6.69 -7.25 27.96
CA GLU A 111 6.84 -8.38 27.03
C GLU A 111 7.14 -9.70 27.76
N GLN A 112 7.95 -9.64 28.80
CA GLN A 112 8.37 -10.78 29.60
C GLN A 112 8.14 -10.50 31.08
N PHE A 113 7.91 -11.56 31.83
CA PHE A 113 7.96 -11.58 33.28
C PHE A 113 9.43 -11.59 33.79
N ASP A 114 9.61 -11.46 35.07
CA ASP A 114 10.96 -11.40 35.70
C ASP A 114 11.72 -12.75 35.54
N ASP A 115 11.01 -13.88 35.41
CA ASP A 115 11.56 -15.20 35.09
C ASP A 115 11.90 -15.40 33.61
N LYS A 116 11.78 -14.34 32.78
CA LYS A 116 11.99 -14.33 31.33
C LYS A 116 10.96 -15.11 30.50
N SER A 117 9.91 -15.66 31.11
CA SER A 117 8.78 -16.22 30.36
C SER A 117 8.02 -15.11 29.64
N PHE A 118 7.39 -15.44 28.49
CA PHE A 118 6.64 -14.44 27.74
C PHE A 118 5.27 -14.18 28.35
N ASN A 119 4.96 -12.90 28.52
CA ASN A 119 3.69 -12.44 29.09
C ASN A 119 2.57 -12.51 28.03
N PRO A 120 1.56 -13.36 28.20
CA PRO A 120 0.45 -13.44 27.25
C PRO A 120 -0.29 -12.11 27.09
N ASN A 121 -0.45 -11.32 28.16
CA ASN A 121 -1.11 -10.02 28.11
C ASN A 121 -0.40 -8.99 27.23
N HIS A 122 0.86 -9.20 26.86
CA HIS A 122 1.56 -8.35 25.90
C HIS A 122 1.11 -8.61 24.47
N PHE A 123 0.81 -9.87 24.13
CA PHE A 123 0.52 -10.27 22.77
C PHE A 123 -0.95 -10.57 22.51
N LEU A 124 -1.68 -10.95 23.57
CA LEU A 124 -3.04 -11.49 23.48
C LEU A 124 -4.06 -10.59 24.22
N THR A 125 -5.32 -10.77 23.86
CA THR A 125 -6.45 -10.22 24.61
C THR A 125 -6.49 -10.80 26.04
N LEU A 126 -7.27 -10.21 26.93
CA LEU A 126 -7.35 -10.64 28.33
C LEU A 126 -7.82 -12.10 28.52
N CYS A 127 -8.64 -12.61 27.58
CA CYS A 127 -9.03 -14.03 27.55
C CYS A 127 -7.96 -14.95 26.94
N HIS A 128 -6.85 -14.42 26.48
CA HIS A 128 -5.72 -15.11 25.84
C HIS A 128 -6.07 -15.94 24.59
N THR A 129 -7.27 -15.75 24.02
CA THR A 129 -7.71 -16.51 22.83
C THR A 129 -7.47 -15.80 21.51
N LYS A 130 -7.25 -14.48 21.53
CA LYS A 130 -7.01 -13.68 20.30
C LYS A 130 -5.71 -12.91 20.38
N ALA A 131 -4.94 -12.92 19.29
CA ALA A 131 -3.73 -12.15 19.18
C ALA A 131 -4.02 -10.71 18.71
N HIS A 132 -3.40 -9.73 19.34
CA HIS A 132 -3.44 -8.33 18.91
C HIS A 132 -2.69 -8.15 17.57
N THR A 133 -3.36 -7.59 16.55
CA THR A 133 -2.72 -7.37 15.23
C THR A 133 -1.43 -6.56 15.32
N GLY A 134 -1.41 -5.51 16.13
CA GLY A 134 -0.24 -4.65 16.29
C GLY A 134 1.00 -5.31 16.93
N PHE A 135 0.86 -6.50 17.51
CA PHE A 135 1.97 -7.26 18.12
C PHE A 135 2.15 -8.65 17.52
N LEU A 136 1.35 -9.03 16.52
CA LEU A 136 1.34 -10.37 15.94
C LEU A 136 2.66 -10.69 15.20
N ALA A 137 3.18 -9.73 14.41
CA ALA A 137 4.49 -9.88 13.76
C ALA A 137 5.64 -10.04 14.78
N LYS A 138 5.56 -9.32 15.90
CA LYS A 138 6.53 -9.45 17.00
C LYS A 138 6.45 -10.82 17.63
N LEU A 139 5.25 -11.34 17.91
CA LEU A 139 5.04 -12.68 18.44
C LEU A 139 5.58 -13.74 17.47
N ALA A 140 5.25 -13.64 16.18
CA ALA A 140 5.77 -14.53 15.14
C ALA A 140 7.32 -14.54 15.13
N THR A 141 7.95 -13.37 15.18
CA THR A 141 9.42 -13.24 15.25
C THR A 141 9.99 -13.95 16.48
N ARG A 142 9.36 -13.80 17.65
CA ARG A 142 9.82 -14.41 18.90
C ARG A 142 9.72 -15.95 18.82
N LEU A 143 8.59 -16.47 18.31
CA LEU A 143 8.39 -17.90 18.10
C LEU A 143 9.35 -18.48 17.06
N MET A 144 9.57 -17.79 15.94
CA MET A 144 10.56 -18.21 14.94
C MET A 144 11.96 -18.34 15.55
N LYS A 145 12.38 -17.39 16.39
CA LYS A 145 13.67 -17.47 17.11
C LYS A 145 13.71 -18.66 18.06
N ALA A 146 12.69 -18.85 18.88
CA ALA A 146 12.62 -19.94 19.86
C ALA A 146 12.64 -21.32 19.20
N THR A 147 12.04 -21.45 18.03
CA THR A 147 11.94 -22.70 17.25
C THR A 147 13.00 -22.84 16.15
N LYS A 148 14.09 -22.04 16.20
CA LYS A 148 15.18 -22.05 15.21
C LYS A 148 14.66 -21.90 13.76
N ASN A 149 13.66 -21.06 13.55
CA ASN A 149 12.98 -20.81 12.27
C ASN A 149 12.28 -22.05 11.65
N ALA A 150 11.80 -22.99 12.46
CA ALA A 150 11.08 -24.17 11.96
C ALA A 150 9.90 -23.83 11.05
N ALA A 151 9.21 -22.70 11.31
CA ALA A 151 8.14 -22.21 10.46
C ALA A 151 8.64 -21.88 9.03
N ALA A 152 9.79 -21.22 8.90
CA ALA A 152 10.36 -20.89 7.60
C ALA A 152 10.80 -22.15 6.83
N SER A 153 11.42 -23.12 7.51
CA SER A 153 11.77 -24.41 6.90
C SER A 153 10.53 -25.14 6.38
N ARG A 154 9.47 -25.24 7.20
CA ARG A 154 8.20 -25.88 6.81
C ARG A 154 7.54 -25.19 5.61
N LEU A 155 7.54 -23.86 5.57
CA LEU A 155 6.98 -23.12 4.45
C LEU A 155 7.76 -23.39 3.16
N GLY A 156 9.10 -23.50 3.23
CA GLY A 156 9.94 -23.85 2.10
C GLY A 156 9.76 -25.27 1.57
N GLU A 157 9.23 -26.20 2.40
CA GLU A 157 8.84 -27.55 1.95
C GLU A 157 7.44 -27.58 1.31
N ILE A 158 6.54 -26.64 1.73
CA ILE A 158 5.15 -26.59 1.24
C ILE A 158 5.03 -25.82 -0.07
N TYR A 159 5.72 -24.68 -0.17
CA TYR A 159 5.58 -23.74 -1.28
C TYR A 159 6.88 -23.65 -2.10
N SER A 160 6.76 -23.78 -3.42
CA SER A 160 7.89 -23.61 -4.34
C SER A 160 8.20 -22.15 -4.63
N GLN A 161 7.22 -21.25 -4.41
CA GLN A 161 7.35 -19.81 -4.59
C GLN A 161 6.47 -19.07 -3.59
N VAL A 162 6.98 -17.97 -3.01
CA VAL A 162 6.21 -17.10 -2.09
C VAL A 162 6.28 -15.66 -2.58
N TYR A 163 5.11 -15.01 -2.64
CA TYR A 163 4.96 -13.60 -2.96
C TYR A 163 4.46 -12.84 -1.74
N PHE A 164 5.07 -11.67 -1.49
CA PHE A 164 4.52 -10.65 -0.60
C PHE A 164 4.13 -9.44 -1.45
N ASP A 165 2.83 -9.15 -1.49
CA ASP A 165 2.26 -8.01 -2.22
C ASP A 165 2.06 -6.83 -1.28
N GLU A 166 2.14 -5.60 -1.81
CA GLU A 166 2.01 -4.33 -1.08
C GLU A 166 3.04 -4.18 0.07
N VAL A 167 4.29 -4.61 -0.18
CA VAL A 167 5.33 -4.63 0.88
C VAL A 167 5.72 -3.25 1.40
N GLN A 168 5.36 -2.16 0.73
CA GLN A 168 5.56 -0.81 1.23
C GLN A 168 4.72 -0.50 2.48
N ASP A 169 3.65 -1.26 2.75
CA ASP A 169 2.83 -1.11 3.95
C ASP A 169 3.40 -1.86 5.16
N LEU A 170 4.40 -2.74 4.97
CA LEU A 170 5.10 -3.42 6.03
C LEU A 170 5.99 -2.46 6.83
N VAL A 171 6.08 -2.64 8.15
CA VAL A 171 6.92 -1.84 9.04
C VAL A 171 7.53 -2.67 10.17
N GLY A 172 8.68 -2.24 10.65
CA GLY A 172 9.27 -2.72 11.89
C GLY A 172 9.37 -4.24 12.05
N TRP A 173 8.46 -4.83 12.82
CA TRP A 173 8.48 -6.27 13.11
C TRP A 173 8.16 -7.15 11.90
N ASP A 174 7.44 -6.64 10.90
CA ASP A 174 7.19 -7.39 9.65
C ASP A 174 8.51 -7.68 8.91
N TYR A 175 9.46 -6.74 8.95
CA TYR A 175 10.81 -6.93 8.40
C TYR A 175 11.63 -7.98 9.15
N GLU A 176 11.44 -8.12 10.47
CA GLU A 176 12.08 -9.19 11.24
C GLU A 176 11.50 -10.57 10.85
N VAL A 177 10.20 -10.64 10.55
CA VAL A 177 9.60 -11.87 9.99
C VAL A 177 10.21 -12.17 8.62
N LEU A 178 10.22 -11.21 7.70
CA LEU A 178 10.83 -11.38 6.37
C LEU A 178 12.29 -11.82 6.46
N LYS A 179 13.07 -11.21 7.37
CA LYS A 179 14.46 -11.58 7.62
C LYS A 179 14.61 -13.04 8.09
N GLY A 180 13.71 -13.49 8.97
CA GLY A 180 13.68 -14.87 9.42
C GLY A 180 13.33 -15.85 8.30
N LEU A 181 12.35 -15.51 7.46
CA LEU A 181 11.97 -16.29 6.29
C LEU A 181 13.13 -16.34 5.28
N ASN A 182 13.68 -15.18 4.90
CA ASN A 182 14.78 -15.06 3.96
C ASN A 182 16.02 -15.87 4.35
N LYS A 183 16.32 -15.95 5.66
CA LYS A 183 17.50 -16.66 6.16
C LYS A 183 17.39 -18.18 6.02
N THR A 184 16.18 -18.74 6.08
CA THR A 184 16.00 -20.18 6.31
C THR A 184 15.16 -20.87 5.23
N MET A 185 14.23 -20.16 4.61
CA MET A 185 13.37 -20.73 3.58
C MET A 185 14.16 -20.96 2.29
N LYS A 186 14.06 -22.19 1.75
CA LYS A 186 14.77 -22.56 0.50
C LYS A 186 14.07 -22.05 -0.74
N SER A 187 12.75 -21.83 -0.67
CA SER A 187 11.97 -21.33 -1.79
C SER A 187 12.19 -19.82 -1.99
N PRO A 188 12.25 -19.34 -3.22
CA PRO A 188 12.43 -17.93 -3.50
C PRO A 188 11.25 -17.08 -3.00
N ILE A 189 11.57 -15.88 -2.54
CA ILE A 189 10.62 -14.87 -2.09
C ILE A 189 10.64 -13.71 -3.08
N THR A 190 9.48 -13.36 -3.62
CA THR A 190 9.29 -12.13 -4.41
C THR A 190 8.43 -11.15 -3.62
N CYS A 191 9.00 -10.00 -3.31
CA CYS A 191 8.33 -8.89 -2.65
C CYS A 191 7.96 -7.83 -3.69
N VAL A 192 6.69 -7.43 -3.75
CA VAL A 192 6.19 -6.48 -4.74
C VAL A 192 5.55 -5.29 -4.05
N GLY A 193 5.92 -4.07 -4.45
CA GLY A 193 5.36 -2.87 -3.84
C GLY A 193 5.71 -1.57 -4.55
N ASP A 194 4.99 -0.51 -4.18
CA ASP A 194 5.27 0.87 -4.60
C ASP A 194 5.54 1.73 -3.35
N PHE A 195 6.80 1.96 -3.03
CA PHE A 195 7.18 2.71 -1.83
C PHE A 195 6.70 4.17 -1.85
N ARG A 196 6.34 4.71 -3.01
CA ARG A 196 5.67 6.01 -3.16
C ARG A 196 4.22 6.01 -2.66
N GLN A 197 3.63 4.83 -2.39
CA GLN A 197 2.28 4.65 -1.86
C GLN A 197 2.23 4.19 -0.40
N THR A 198 3.28 4.43 0.37
CA THR A 198 3.31 4.15 1.82
C THR A 198 2.34 5.09 2.54
N VAL A 199 1.18 4.61 2.93
CA VAL A 199 0.12 5.38 3.61
C VAL A 199 -0.48 4.68 4.82
N TYR A 200 -0.13 3.42 5.05
CA TYR A 200 -0.61 2.59 6.18
C TYR A 200 0.55 2.12 7.04
N GLU A 201 0.26 1.84 8.30
CA GLU A 201 1.17 1.21 9.26
C GLU A 201 0.53 -0.07 9.78
N THR A 202 1.30 -1.17 9.80
CA THR A 202 0.83 -2.52 10.17
C THR A 202 1.02 -2.84 11.66
N THR A 203 1.90 -2.10 12.36
CA THR A 203 2.26 -2.38 13.76
C THR A 203 2.29 -1.09 14.61
N PHE A 204 2.18 -1.26 15.93
CA PHE A 204 2.40 -0.15 16.87
C PHE A 204 3.88 -0.03 17.25
N GLY A 205 4.34 1.21 17.38
CA GLY A 205 5.69 1.53 17.85
C GLY A 205 6.61 2.09 16.78
N HIS A 206 7.83 2.45 17.19
CA HIS A 206 8.82 3.16 16.36
C HIS A 206 9.97 2.25 15.89
N LYS A 207 9.74 0.92 15.78
CA LYS A 207 10.78 0.02 15.28
C LYS A 207 11.01 0.28 13.78
N ALA A 208 12.26 0.54 13.41
CA ALA A 208 12.67 0.64 12.01
C ALA A 208 12.55 -0.74 11.29
N PRO A 209 12.35 -0.76 9.97
CA PRO A 209 12.21 0.39 9.09
C PRO A 209 10.79 0.99 9.09
N GLN A 210 10.68 2.28 8.88
CA GLN A 210 9.40 3.01 8.78
C GLN A 210 9.31 3.84 7.51
N THR A 211 10.36 4.58 7.15
CA THR A 211 10.39 5.38 5.92
C THR A 211 10.65 4.52 4.69
N SER A 212 10.30 5.02 3.52
CA SER A 212 10.52 4.33 2.23
C SER A 212 12.00 4.00 2.02
N ASP A 213 12.91 4.91 2.33
CA ASP A 213 14.35 4.70 2.19
C ASP A 213 14.87 3.61 3.14
N GLU A 214 14.45 3.64 4.41
CA GLU A 214 14.80 2.59 5.39
C GLU A 214 14.29 1.22 4.93
N LYS A 215 13.11 1.16 4.35
CA LYS A 215 12.50 -0.08 3.83
C LYS A 215 13.29 -0.66 2.67
N ILE A 216 13.63 0.17 1.69
CA ILE A 216 14.46 -0.24 0.54
C ILE A 216 15.86 -0.70 1.03
N ALA A 217 16.49 0.07 1.94
CA ALA A 217 17.77 -0.31 2.53
C ALA A 217 17.71 -1.65 3.27
N ALA A 218 16.60 -1.94 3.97
CA ALA A 218 16.41 -3.22 4.66
C ALA A 218 16.32 -4.40 3.68
N PHE A 219 15.65 -4.26 2.53
CA PHE A 219 15.62 -5.29 1.49
C PHE A 219 17.02 -5.52 0.89
N LYS A 220 17.77 -4.43 0.60
CA LYS A 220 19.17 -4.53 0.13
C LYS A 220 20.05 -5.29 1.14
N ALA A 221 19.93 -4.96 2.41
CA ALA A 221 20.67 -5.64 3.49
C ALA A 221 20.30 -7.13 3.64
N MET A 222 19.09 -7.52 3.25
CA MET A 222 18.66 -8.92 3.16
C MET A 222 19.11 -9.63 1.89
N GLY A 223 19.76 -8.95 0.93
CA GLY A 223 20.26 -9.52 -0.31
C GLY A 223 19.20 -9.72 -1.40
N PHE A 224 18.08 -9.00 -1.35
CA PHE A 224 17.10 -9.02 -2.43
C PHE A 224 17.66 -8.32 -3.67
N THR A 225 17.44 -8.94 -4.84
CA THR A 225 17.73 -8.32 -6.14
C THR A 225 16.59 -7.38 -6.52
N GLU A 226 16.94 -6.13 -6.88
CA GLU A 226 15.93 -5.15 -7.27
C GLU A 226 15.53 -5.32 -8.73
N GLU A 227 14.23 -5.33 -8.99
CA GLU A 227 13.62 -5.23 -10.31
C GLU A 227 12.67 -4.03 -10.34
N ALA A 228 12.54 -3.34 -11.47
CA ALA A 228 11.60 -2.24 -11.61
C ALA A 228 10.54 -2.55 -12.67
N LEU A 229 9.25 -2.36 -12.32
CA LEU A 229 8.15 -2.34 -13.27
C LEU A 229 7.83 -0.89 -13.63
N VAL A 230 8.38 -0.44 -14.75
CA VAL A 230 8.26 0.96 -15.20
C VAL A 230 7.09 1.20 -16.16
N LEU A 231 6.49 0.14 -16.72
CA LEU A 231 5.41 0.26 -17.71
C LEU A 231 4.06 0.42 -17.01
N ASN A 232 3.38 1.53 -17.26
CA ASN A 232 2.07 1.86 -16.69
C ASN A 232 0.95 1.56 -17.71
N TRP A 233 0.00 0.71 -17.33
CA TRP A 233 -1.14 0.29 -18.15
C TRP A 233 -2.43 1.04 -17.82
N ARG A 234 -2.36 2.10 -17.01
CA ARG A 234 -3.54 2.80 -16.50
C ARG A 234 -3.68 4.21 -17.04
N SER A 235 -2.62 4.99 -16.97
CA SER A 235 -2.66 6.45 -17.09
C SER A 235 -1.90 6.91 -18.33
N LEU A 236 -2.31 8.04 -18.91
CA LEU A 236 -1.57 8.71 -19.99
C LEU A 236 -0.16 9.10 -19.52
N GLN A 237 0.78 9.20 -20.49
CA GLN A 237 2.18 9.57 -20.20
C GLN A 237 2.26 10.90 -19.43
N SER A 238 1.51 11.92 -19.82
CA SER A 238 1.49 13.22 -19.14
C SER A 238 1.12 13.13 -17.65
N ILE A 239 0.25 12.17 -17.27
CA ILE A 239 -0.11 11.94 -15.86
C ILE A 239 1.01 11.15 -15.15
N CYS A 240 1.65 10.21 -15.83
CA CYS A 240 2.81 9.49 -15.31
C CYS A 240 3.97 10.45 -15.00
N ASP A 241 4.27 11.38 -15.90
CA ASP A 241 5.33 12.38 -15.73
C ASP A 241 5.08 13.25 -14.49
N ILE A 242 3.85 13.73 -14.31
CA ILE A 242 3.46 14.52 -13.14
C ILE A 242 3.57 13.69 -11.85
N ALA A 243 3.21 12.42 -11.90
CA ALA A 243 3.33 11.52 -10.75
C ALA A 243 4.80 11.26 -10.36
N ASP A 244 5.67 11.06 -11.35
CA ASP A 244 7.11 10.84 -11.11
C ASP A 244 7.81 12.09 -10.54
N GLU A 245 7.34 13.28 -10.91
CA GLU A 245 7.86 14.53 -10.36
C GLU A 245 7.59 14.71 -8.85
N VAL A 246 6.60 14.04 -8.30
CA VAL A 246 6.32 14.08 -6.85
C VAL A 246 7.53 13.54 -6.06
N HIS A 247 8.22 12.52 -6.61
CA HIS A 247 9.39 11.85 -6.01
C HIS A 247 10.63 11.97 -6.91
N ARG A 248 10.97 13.17 -7.34
CA ARG A 248 12.02 13.45 -8.33
C ARG A 248 13.32 12.67 -8.09
N GLY A 249 13.75 11.92 -9.11
CA GLY A 249 15.03 11.23 -9.12
C GLY A 249 15.16 10.03 -8.18
N ALA A 250 14.15 9.77 -7.33
CA ALA A 250 14.22 8.66 -6.39
C ALA A 250 13.86 7.30 -7.02
N TYR A 251 13.14 7.31 -8.15
CA TYR A 251 12.67 6.10 -8.84
C TYR A 251 12.90 6.21 -10.34
N GLN A 252 12.90 5.06 -11.03
CA GLN A 252 12.96 5.03 -12.49
C GLN A 252 11.71 5.67 -13.10
N ALA A 253 11.89 6.40 -14.21
CA ALA A 253 10.80 7.06 -14.91
C ALA A 253 9.75 6.06 -15.43
N THR A 254 8.50 6.41 -15.25
CA THR A 254 7.35 5.59 -15.65
C THR A 254 7.07 5.80 -17.14
N LYS A 255 6.88 4.70 -17.89
CA LYS A 255 6.47 4.70 -19.28
C LYS A 255 5.02 4.28 -19.40
N SER A 256 4.19 5.07 -20.07
CA SER A 256 2.80 4.69 -20.33
C SER A 256 2.71 3.69 -21.49
N ALA A 257 1.90 2.65 -21.28
CA ALA A 257 1.42 1.76 -22.35
C ALA A 257 0.09 2.23 -22.95
N VAL A 258 -0.52 3.28 -22.40
CA VAL A 258 -1.79 3.83 -22.89
C VAL A 258 -1.49 4.81 -24.01
N VAL A 259 -1.75 4.37 -25.26
CA VAL A 259 -1.49 5.14 -26.48
C VAL A 259 -2.77 5.83 -26.96
N ASP A 260 -3.92 5.18 -26.80
CA ASP A 260 -5.19 5.66 -27.34
C ASP A 260 -5.96 6.45 -26.28
N ILE A 261 -6.48 7.59 -26.70
CA ILE A 261 -7.40 8.42 -25.90
C ILE A 261 -8.81 8.16 -26.39
N PRO A 262 -9.71 7.59 -25.54
CA PRO A 262 -11.08 7.35 -25.95
C PRO A 262 -11.78 8.66 -26.39
N PRO A 263 -12.72 8.60 -27.37
CA PRO A 263 -13.36 9.78 -27.95
C PRO A 263 -13.93 10.77 -26.91
N ALA A 264 -14.47 10.26 -25.80
CA ALA A 264 -15.02 11.08 -24.72
C ALA A 264 -13.99 11.94 -23.97
N PHE A 265 -12.68 11.73 -24.19
CA PHE A 265 -11.60 12.43 -23.51
C PHE A 265 -10.72 13.26 -24.46
N ILE A 266 -10.93 13.19 -25.78
CA ILE A 266 -10.08 13.89 -26.77
C ILE A 266 -9.97 15.38 -26.46
N HIS A 267 -11.07 16.03 -26.08
CA HIS A 267 -11.11 17.47 -25.79
C HIS A 267 -10.81 17.83 -24.33
N HIS A 268 -10.63 16.82 -23.45
CA HIS A 268 -10.37 17.06 -22.03
C HIS A 268 -9.53 15.93 -21.41
N HIS A 269 -8.24 15.92 -21.75
CA HIS A 269 -7.24 14.98 -21.23
C HIS A 269 -5.98 15.72 -20.76
N GLY A 270 -5.15 15.07 -19.94
CA GLY A 270 -3.97 15.67 -19.34
C GLY A 270 -4.26 16.34 -18.01
N ALA A 271 -3.52 17.38 -17.66
CA ALA A 271 -3.62 18.06 -16.38
C ALA A 271 -4.16 19.48 -16.50
N PHE A 272 -4.97 19.89 -15.52
CA PHE A 272 -5.66 21.20 -15.49
C PHE A 272 -5.63 21.81 -14.09
N ILE A 273 -5.76 23.14 -14.03
CA ILE A 273 -6.09 23.86 -12.81
C ILE A 273 -7.57 24.24 -12.85
N VAL A 274 -8.25 24.09 -11.73
CA VAL A 274 -9.63 24.54 -11.51
C VAL A 274 -9.67 25.51 -10.34
N LYS A 275 -10.19 26.71 -10.52
CA LYS A 275 -10.39 27.67 -9.42
C LYS A 275 -11.42 27.13 -8.44
N GLN A 276 -11.29 27.49 -7.17
CA GLN A 276 -12.29 27.12 -6.16
C GLN A 276 -13.70 27.58 -6.54
N SER A 277 -13.83 28.78 -7.12
CA SER A 277 -15.11 29.30 -7.62
C SER A 277 -15.73 28.46 -8.73
N ASP A 278 -14.91 27.79 -9.55
CA ASP A 278 -15.34 27.05 -10.73
C ASP A 278 -15.57 25.55 -10.47
N VAL A 279 -15.29 25.06 -9.25
CA VAL A 279 -15.36 23.61 -8.91
C VAL A 279 -16.75 23.03 -9.18
N ARG A 280 -17.82 23.74 -8.86
CA ARG A 280 -19.19 23.24 -9.08
C ARG A 280 -19.50 23.07 -10.56
N ASP A 281 -19.11 24.03 -11.38
CA ASP A 281 -19.28 23.97 -12.84
C ASP A 281 -18.43 22.87 -13.47
N TYR A 282 -17.19 22.71 -12.99
CA TYR A 282 -16.31 21.65 -13.44
C TYR A 282 -16.87 20.25 -13.11
N ILE A 283 -17.38 20.06 -11.89
CA ILE A 283 -18.02 18.79 -11.50
C ILE A 283 -19.28 18.53 -12.33
N ALA A 284 -20.10 19.53 -12.57
CA ALA A 284 -21.29 19.39 -13.42
C ALA A 284 -20.96 19.04 -14.88
N ALA A 285 -19.85 19.56 -15.41
CA ALA A 285 -19.43 19.32 -16.80
C ALA A 285 -18.80 17.93 -17.01
N TYR A 286 -18.06 17.39 -16.03
CA TYR A 286 -17.20 16.24 -16.25
C TYR A 286 -17.42 15.08 -15.28
N ASP A 287 -18.19 15.21 -14.22
CA ASP A 287 -18.41 14.22 -13.15
C ASP A 287 -17.13 13.49 -12.70
N PRO A 288 -16.06 14.22 -12.36
CA PRO A 288 -14.80 13.60 -11.94
C PRO A 288 -14.94 12.94 -10.58
N MET A 289 -14.07 11.98 -10.30
CA MET A 289 -13.87 11.52 -8.92
C MET A 289 -13.11 12.58 -8.13
N VAL A 290 -13.70 13.12 -7.06
CA VAL A 290 -13.05 14.09 -6.18
C VAL A 290 -12.18 13.39 -5.16
N LEU A 291 -10.90 13.73 -5.15
CA LEU A 291 -9.90 13.16 -4.24
C LEU A 291 -9.46 14.24 -3.25
N ARG A 292 -9.56 13.96 -1.95
CA ARG A 292 -9.30 14.93 -0.88
C ARG A 292 -8.59 14.31 0.32
N TRP A 293 -7.99 15.14 1.16
CA TRP A 293 -7.28 14.65 2.35
C TRP A 293 -8.21 13.96 3.35
N ASN A 294 -9.32 14.61 3.67
CA ASN A 294 -10.37 14.11 4.57
C ASN A 294 -11.73 14.70 4.20
N VAL A 295 -12.78 14.30 4.91
CA VAL A 295 -14.16 14.72 4.65
C VAL A 295 -14.37 16.25 4.77
N ALA A 296 -13.56 16.95 5.58
CA ALA A 296 -13.66 18.39 5.76
C ALA A 296 -13.01 19.17 4.59
N SER A 297 -12.06 18.57 3.88
CA SER A 297 -11.33 19.23 2.78
C SER A 297 -12.27 19.58 1.63
N GLY A 298 -12.36 20.86 1.28
CA GLY A 298 -13.16 21.37 0.17
C GLY A 298 -14.67 21.38 0.40
N LYS A 299 -15.15 21.10 1.62
CA LYS A 299 -16.60 21.00 1.93
C LYS A 299 -17.39 22.23 1.50
N GLN A 300 -16.80 23.42 1.51
CA GLN A 300 -17.46 24.69 1.19
C GLN A 300 -17.78 24.88 -0.30
N TYR A 301 -17.05 24.21 -1.21
CA TYR A 301 -17.22 24.37 -2.66
C TYR A 301 -17.54 23.05 -3.39
N ILE A 302 -17.33 21.89 -2.78
CA ILE A 302 -17.69 20.59 -3.36
C ILE A 302 -19.18 20.33 -3.13
N PRO A 303 -19.99 20.08 -4.17
CA PRO A 303 -21.40 19.72 -4.02
C PRO A 303 -21.60 18.44 -3.19
N ALA A 304 -22.68 18.34 -2.44
CA ALA A 304 -22.95 17.20 -1.57
C ALA A 304 -23.15 15.87 -2.36
N HIS A 305 -23.59 15.95 -3.60
CA HIS A 305 -23.79 14.78 -4.47
C HIS A 305 -22.51 14.31 -5.18
N ALA A 306 -21.40 15.08 -5.09
CA ALA A 306 -20.15 14.71 -5.76
C ALA A 306 -19.55 13.44 -5.18
N ARG A 307 -19.07 12.60 -6.08
CA ARG A 307 -18.37 11.35 -5.70
C ARG A 307 -16.99 11.69 -5.15
N CYS A 308 -16.75 11.32 -3.89
CA CYS A 308 -15.53 11.69 -3.16
C CYS A 308 -14.84 10.49 -2.54
N TYR A 309 -13.50 10.48 -2.61
CA TYR A 309 -12.64 9.60 -1.80
C TYR A 309 -11.59 10.41 -1.05
N ASN A 310 -11.25 9.96 0.15
CA ASN A 310 -10.02 10.42 0.79
C ASN A 310 -8.81 9.79 0.07
N PHE A 311 -7.68 10.49 0.01
CA PHE A 311 -6.49 10.02 -0.72
C PHE A 311 -6.09 8.58 -0.39
N GLY A 312 -5.97 8.24 0.91
CA GLY A 312 -5.63 6.88 1.32
C GLY A 312 -6.67 5.83 0.89
N ALA A 313 -7.96 6.16 1.01
CA ALA A 313 -9.05 5.25 0.64
C ALA A 313 -9.15 5.03 -0.89
N SER A 314 -8.55 5.89 -1.70
CA SER A 314 -8.51 5.73 -3.17
C SER A 314 -7.39 4.78 -3.65
N LYS A 315 -6.51 4.32 -2.74
CA LYS A 315 -5.43 3.39 -3.08
C LYS A 315 -6.00 2.12 -3.76
N GLY A 316 -5.35 1.68 -4.83
CA GLY A 316 -5.82 0.55 -5.64
C GLY A 316 -6.84 0.90 -6.73
N LEU A 317 -7.63 1.97 -6.55
CA LEU A 317 -8.67 2.38 -7.50
C LEU A 317 -8.07 3.09 -8.73
N GLY A 318 -8.90 3.29 -9.76
CA GLY A 318 -8.56 4.06 -10.95
C GLY A 318 -9.82 4.73 -11.52
N PHE A 319 -9.70 5.99 -11.93
CA PHE A 319 -10.81 6.81 -12.43
C PHE A 319 -10.43 7.48 -13.74
N ASP A 320 -11.35 7.59 -14.64
CA ASP A 320 -11.10 8.21 -15.94
C ASP A 320 -10.77 9.69 -15.77
N ARG A 321 -11.46 10.38 -14.85
CA ARG A 321 -11.20 11.78 -14.45
C ARG A 321 -11.05 11.88 -12.95
N ALA A 322 -10.02 12.58 -12.48
CA ALA A 322 -9.81 12.89 -11.07
C ALA A 322 -9.69 14.39 -10.84
N LEU A 323 -10.40 14.89 -9.82
CA LEU A 323 -10.27 16.25 -9.31
C LEU A 323 -9.62 16.19 -7.93
N VAL A 324 -8.39 16.63 -7.84
CA VAL A 324 -7.60 16.59 -6.60
C VAL A 324 -7.77 17.91 -5.84
N VAL A 325 -8.06 17.83 -4.56
CA VAL A 325 -8.08 18.95 -3.61
C VAL A 325 -6.79 18.94 -2.79
N PRO A 326 -5.74 19.68 -3.20
CA PRO A 326 -4.47 19.68 -2.51
C PRO A 326 -4.59 20.29 -1.12
N THR A 327 -3.74 19.84 -0.19
CA THR A 327 -3.50 20.53 1.08
C THR A 327 -2.53 21.70 0.87
N ASP A 328 -2.41 22.58 1.88
CA ASP A 328 -1.45 23.69 1.79
C ASP A 328 0.00 23.20 1.57
N SER A 329 0.37 22.10 2.21
CA SER A 329 1.69 21.48 2.03
C SER A 329 1.91 20.87 0.63
N GLN A 330 0.85 20.61 -0.14
CA GLN A 330 0.91 20.07 -1.50
C GLN A 330 0.76 21.17 -2.56
N MET A 331 0.26 22.36 -2.17
CA MET A 331 -0.07 23.44 -3.10
C MET A 331 1.16 23.95 -3.85
N HIS A 332 2.34 24.02 -3.21
CA HIS A 332 3.58 24.43 -3.86
C HIS A 332 3.93 23.53 -5.06
N PHE A 333 3.73 22.21 -4.94
CA PHE A 333 3.94 21.28 -6.06
C PHE A 333 2.99 21.57 -7.22
N VAL A 334 1.71 21.88 -6.93
CA VAL A 334 0.70 22.14 -7.95
C VAL A 334 0.96 23.45 -8.69
N LEU A 335 1.44 24.48 -8.00
CA LEU A 335 1.66 25.81 -8.56
C LEU A 335 3.00 25.93 -9.29
N ASP A 336 4.07 25.50 -8.68
CA ASP A 336 5.45 25.67 -9.15
C ASP A 336 6.06 24.37 -9.68
N GLY A 337 5.81 23.27 -9.03
CA GLY A 337 6.40 21.97 -9.38
C GLY A 337 7.89 21.86 -9.08
N ASN A 338 8.62 22.92 -8.78
CA ASN A 338 10.07 22.94 -8.61
C ASN A 338 10.51 22.80 -7.15
N THR A 339 9.67 23.25 -6.21
CA THR A 339 9.96 23.19 -4.78
C THR A 339 9.80 21.75 -4.26
N PRO A 340 10.85 21.12 -3.73
CA PRO A 340 10.76 19.77 -3.20
C PRO A 340 9.92 19.73 -1.92
N PHE A 341 9.31 18.59 -1.66
CA PHE A 341 8.63 18.36 -0.38
C PHE A 341 9.65 18.36 0.78
N PRO A 342 9.34 19.00 1.92
CA PRO A 342 10.17 18.87 3.13
C PRO A 342 10.30 17.40 3.55
N VAL A 343 11.46 17.00 4.06
CA VAL A 343 11.73 15.61 4.52
C VAL A 343 10.64 15.08 5.47
N LYS A 344 10.10 15.93 6.33
CA LYS A 344 9.02 15.59 7.27
C LYS A 344 7.63 15.44 6.63
N ALA A 345 7.50 15.69 5.32
CA ALA A 345 6.23 15.67 4.61
C ALA A 345 6.01 14.39 3.77
N GLU A 346 6.75 13.31 4.00
CA GLU A 346 6.64 12.05 3.25
C GLU A 346 5.19 11.56 3.13
N THR A 347 4.42 11.61 4.21
CA THR A 347 2.99 11.23 4.18
C THR A 347 2.17 12.11 3.23
N ALA A 348 2.41 13.42 3.21
CA ALA A 348 1.69 14.34 2.32
C ALA A 348 2.10 14.13 0.86
N GLN A 349 3.39 13.90 0.63
CA GLN A 349 3.98 13.58 -0.66
C GLN A 349 3.40 12.27 -1.22
N ASN A 350 3.44 11.19 -0.45
CA ASN A 350 2.90 9.89 -0.85
C ASN A 350 1.39 9.95 -1.13
N LYS A 351 0.62 10.67 -0.30
CA LYS A 351 -0.81 10.84 -0.53
C LYS A 351 -1.13 11.64 -1.79
N LEU A 352 -0.30 12.64 -2.14
CA LEU A 352 -0.44 13.35 -3.41
C LEU A 352 -0.13 12.42 -4.59
N TYR A 353 0.96 11.66 -4.53
CA TYR A 353 1.29 10.65 -5.53
C TYR A 353 0.14 9.65 -5.72
N VAL A 354 -0.44 9.14 -4.62
CA VAL A 354 -1.62 8.27 -4.69
C VAL A 354 -2.75 8.95 -5.44
N ALA A 355 -3.08 10.21 -5.11
CA ALA A 355 -4.18 10.93 -5.76
C ALA A 355 -3.95 11.11 -7.27
N ILE A 356 -2.76 11.56 -7.67
CA ILE A 356 -2.39 11.77 -9.09
C ILE A 356 -2.52 10.46 -9.87
N THR A 357 -1.99 9.37 -9.34
CA THR A 357 -1.97 8.06 -10.01
C THR A 357 -3.33 7.36 -10.06
N ARG A 358 -4.38 7.98 -9.53
CA ARG A 358 -5.77 7.51 -9.72
C ARG A 358 -6.36 7.90 -11.06
N ALA A 359 -5.88 9.00 -11.65
CA ALA A 359 -6.37 9.48 -12.94
C ALA A 359 -5.88 8.61 -14.11
N ARG A 360 -6.78 8.31 -15.04
CA ARG A 360 -6.43 7.63 -16.30
C ARG A 360 -6.16 8.61 -17.41
N TYR A 361 -7.13 9.48 -17.71
CA TYR A 361 -7.09 10.38 -18.86
C TYR A 361 -7.04 11.86 -18.47
N SER A 362 -7.73 12.26 -17.40
CA SER A 362 -7.83 13.66 -16.99
C SER A 362 -7.58 13.83 -15.49
N LEU A 363 -6.70 14.76 -15.16
CA LEU A 363 -6.30 15.14 -13.81
C LEU A 363 -6.52 16.63 -13.64
N ALA A 364 -7.26 17.05 -12.63
CA ALA A 364 -7.41 18.47 -12.32
C ALA A 364 -7.03 18.74 -10.86
N PHE A 365 -6.46 19.92 -10.61
CA PHE A 365 -6.12 20.37 -9.26
C PHE A 365 -6.93 21.61 -8.91
N VAL A 366 -7.55 21.61 -7.74
CA VAL A 366 -8.26 22.76 -7.21
C VAL A 366 -7.26 23.74 -6.60
N VAL A 367 -7.35 25.01 -7.01
CA VAL A 367 -6.48 26.11 -6.54
C VAL A 367 -7.33 27.28 -6.05
N PRO A 368 -6.97 27.95 -4.94
CA PRO A 368 -7.60 29.18 -4.51
C PRO A 368 -7.56 30.24 -5.62
N ASP A 369 -8.63 31.01 -5.79
CA ASP A 369 -8.78 31.95 -6.90
C ASP A 369 -7.65 32.98 -6.96
N ASN A 370 -7.20 33.49 -5.81
CA ASN A 370 -6.09 34.43 -5.69
C ASN A 370 -4.70 33.83 -6.00
N LYS A 371 -4.58 32.51 -6.09
CA LYS A 371 -3.34 31.79 -6.44
C LYS A 371 -3.34 31.30 -7.89
N ALA A 372 -4.40 31.53 -8.64
CA ALA A 372 -4.55 31.07 -10.03
C ALA A 372 -3.85 32.02 -11.03
N VAL A 373 -2.58 32.33 -10.81
CA VAL A 373 -1.74 33.22 -11.66
C VAL A 373 -0.39 32.53 -11.87
N GLY A 374 0.18 32.61 -13.09
CA GLY A 374 1.46 32.01 -13.42
C GLY A 374 1.45 30.47 -13.32
N LEU A 375 0.38 29.83 -13.77
CA LEU A 375 0.06 28.43 -13.52
C LEU A 375 0.94 27.49 -14.33
N ARG A 376 1.33 26.38 -13.71
CA ARG A 376 2.06 25.27 -14.31
C ARG A 376 1.21 24.48 -15.32
N PHE A 377 -0.09 24.32 -15.06
CA PHE A 377 -1.03 23.61 -15.92
C PHE A 377 -2.08 24.57 -16.49
N PRO A 378 -2.70 24.23 -17.65
CA PRO A 378 -3.78 25.03 -18.23
C PRO A 378 -4.92 25.28 -17.25
N LEU A 379 -5.38 26.53 -17.20
CA LEU A 379 -6.55 26.89 -16.41
C LEU A 379 -7.82 26.44 -17.16
N TRP A 380 -8.60 25.60 -16.52
CA TRP A 380 -9.93 25.28 -17.03
C TRP A 380 -10.85 26.50 -16.95
N ARG A 381 -11.58 26.71 -18.01
CA ARG A 381 -12.60 27.78 -18.09
C ARG A 381 -13.89 27.16 -18.60
N LYS A 382 -15.01 27.53 -17.97
CA LYS A 382 -16.33 27.18 -18.48
C LYS A 382 -16.50 27.70 -19.90
N ALA A 383 -16.91 26.85 -20.84
CA ALA A 383 -17.27 27.30 -22.16
C ALA A 383 -18.45 28.29 -22.03
N VAL A 384 -18.25 29.50 -22.52
CA VAL A 384 -19.34 30.48 -22.61
C VAL A 384 -20.29 29.97 -23.66
N ALA A 385 -21.52 29.64 -23.27
CA ALA A 385 -22.56 29.28 -24.21
C ALA A 385 -22.82 30.50 -25.14
N GLY A 386 -22.42 30.40 -26.41
CA GLY A 386 -22.71 31.40 -27.44
C GLY A 386 -21.55 32.36 -27.72
N ALA A 387 -20.62 31.99 -28.56
CA ALA A 387 -19.93 32.84 -29.52
C ALA A 387 -20.04 32.20 -30.90
#